data_26a900d6424c3fe64d714008470eb222
#
_entry.id   26a900d6424c3fe64d714008470eb222
#
_cell.length_a   1.000
_cell.length_b   1.000
_cell.length_c   1.000
_cell.angle_alpha   90.00
_cell.angle_beta   90.00
_cell.angle_gamma   90.00
#
_symmetry.space_group_name_H-M   'P 1'
#
loop_
_entity.id
_entity.type
_entity.pdbx_description
1 polymer ?
#
loop_
_entity_poly.entity_id
_entity_poly.type
_entity_poly.pdbx_seq_one_letter_code
_entity_poly.pdbx_strand_id
1 'polypeptide(L)'
;FPDLMLKESSQFMTASNKKPFFMYFAINLPHYPYQGDPKWLEYYNKKGLAYPRNVYAAFMSTLDDKIGQLLKQVTDLGLTKNTIIIFQSDNGYSTEERAHFGGGNAGNLRGAKACLFEGGIKVPAIISWPGKVPAGQVREQFAVNTDWFLTLAELCNIKLQRADLDGKSLLNVIKNNTAPTAHDQGYCWAFKKMWVARKGKWKLLGNPVDTSNKGVLSEADTLFLVDLDADPGESTNLATKYPDVVDALKKQYKDWEKMNPKNNN
;
A
#
# COMPACT_ATOMS: atom_id res chain seq x y z
N PHE A 1 -18.07 9.66 -11.59
CA PHE A 1 -17.19 10.41 -10.68
C PHE A 1 -15.75 10.50 -11.20
N PRO A 2 -15.08 9.42 -11.65
CA PRO A 2 -13.70 9.48 -12.15
C PRO A 2 -13.48 10.44 -13.32
N ASP A 3 -14.45 10.56 -14.23
CA ASP A 3 -14.36 11.52 -15.36
C ASP A 3 -14.38 12.99 -14.89
N LEU A 4 -15.14 13.28 -13.83
CA LEU A 4 -15.11 14.60 -13.21
C LEU A 4 -13.73 14.86 -12.59
N MET A 5 -13.15 13.90 -11.88
CA MET A 5 -11.80 14.05 -11.32
C MET A 5 -10.76 14.31 -12.40
N LEU A 6 -10.85 13.61 -13.55
CA LEU A 6 -9.95 13.84 -14.70
C LEU A 6 -10.12 15.24 -15.29
N LYS A 7 -11.35 15.72 -15.41
CA LYS A 7 -11.64 17.08 -15.89
C LYS A 7 -11.03 18.12 -14.95
N GLU A 8 -11.30 18.00 -13.65
CA GLU A 8 -10.80 18.94 -12.64
C GLU A 8 -9.27 18.90 -12.54
N SER A 9 -8.64 17.72 -12.63
CA SER A 9 -7.17 17.61 -12.63
C SER A 9 -6.55 18.30 -13.85
N SER A 10 -7.16 18.17 -15.04
CA SER A 10 -6.70 18.87 -16.25
C SER A 10 -6.79 20.38 -16.09
N GLN A 11 -7.91 20.88 -15.59
CA GLN A 11 -8.11 22.31 -15.34
C GLN A 11 -7.10 22.85 -14.30
N PHE A 12 -6.89 22.10 -13.21
CA PHE A 12 -5.92 22.46 -12.17
C PHE A 12 -4.50 22.54 -12.72
N MET A 13 -4.04 21.53 -13.45
CA MET A 13 -2.71 21.53 -14.06
C MET A 13 -2.52 22.65 -15.06
N THR A 14 -3.52 22.94 -15.88
CA THR A 14 -3.50 24.05 -16.85
C THR A 14 -3.46 25.40 -16.12
N ALA A 15 -4.29 25.59 -15.11
CA ALA A 15 -4.35 26.83 -14.32
C ALA A 15 -3.08 27.10 -13.49
N SER A 16 -2.30 26.06 -13.20
CA SER A 16 -1.03 26.20 -12.46
C SER A 16 0.00 27.06 -13.21
N ASN A 17 -0.17 27.27 -14.52
CA ASN A 17 0.60 28.19 -15.35
C ASN A 17 2.12 28.11 -15.10
N LYS A 18 2.66 26.88 -15.16
CA LYS A 18 4.07 26.53 -14.94
C LYS A 18 4.59 26.75 -13.49
N LYS A 19 3.74 27.10 -12.54
CA LYS A 19 4.11 27.11 -11.12
C LYS A 19 4.20 25.67 -10.58
N PRO A 20 5.09 25.40 -9.63
CA PRO A 20 5.09 24.13 -8.93
C PRO A 20 3.73 23.87 -8.27
N PHE A 21 3.26 22.63 -8.35
CA PHE A 21 2.02 22.21 -7.70
C PHE A 21 2.20 20.86 -7.03
N PHE A 22 1.33 20.55 -6.07
CA PHE A 22 1.11 19.24 -5.52
C PHE A 22 -0.35 18.85 -5.77
N MET A 23 -0.56 17.65 -6.34
CA MET A 23 -1.89 17.13 -6.59
C MET A 23 -2.04 15.76 -5.95
N TYR A 24 -3.03 15.62 -5.05
CA TYR A 24 -3.45 14.33 -4.51
C TYR A 24 -4.69 13.85 -5.26
N PHE A 25 -4.49 12.95 -6.21
CA PHE A 25 -5.55 12.38 -7.04
C PHE A 25 -6.14 11.15 -6.35
N ALA A 26 -7.03 11.36 -5.38
CA ALA A 26 -7.64 10.32 -4.56
C ALA A 26 -8.78 9.61 -5.31
N ILE A 27 -8.44 8.83 -6.34
CA ILE A 27 -9.42 8.08 -7.11
C ILE A 27 -10.02 6.95 -6.29
N ASN A 28 -11.35 6.85 -6.25
CA ASN A 28 -12.08 5.89 -5.43
C ASN A 28 -12.16 4.47 -6.02
N LEU A 29 -11.69 4.25 -7.25
CA LEU A 29 -11.60 2.91 -7.83
C LEU A 29 -10.40 2.16 -7.22
N PRO A 30 -10.50 0.85 -6.98
CA PRO A 30 -11.61 -0.06 -7.25
C PRO A 30 -12.51 -0.33 -6.03
N HIS A 31 -12.76 0.67 -5.17
CA HIS A 31 -13.66 0.53 -4.02
C HIS A 31 -15.11 0.28 -4.51
N TYR A 32 -15.80 -0.69 -3.87
CA TYR A 32 -17.21 -0.96 -4.22
C TYR A 32 -18.10 0.30 -4.01
N PRO A 33 -19.28 0.38 -4.68
CA PRO A 33 -19.87 -0.58 -5.60
C PRO A 33 -19.11 -0.67 -6.91
N TYR A 34 -18.94 -1.91 -7.42
CA TYR A 34 -18.19 -2.16 -8.65
C TYR A 34 -18.96 -1.67 -9.87
N GLN A 35 -18.54 -0.57 -10.47
CA GLN A 35 -19.16 0.09 -11.61
C GLN A 35 -18.12 0.30 -12.73
N GLY A 36 -17.59 -0.82 -13.23
CA GLY A 36 -16.63 -0.81 -14.32
C GLY A 36 -17.28 -0.45 -15.66
N ASP A 37 -16.46 0.01 -16.61
CA ASP A 37 -16.88 0.26 -17.98
C ASP A 37 -17.46 -1.04 -18.60
N PRO A 38 -18.64 -1.01 -19.22
CA PRO A 38 -19.27 -2.17 -19.86
C PRO A 38 -18.36 -2.92 -20.83
N LYS A 39 -17.49 -2.24 -21.58
CA LYS A 39 -16.52 -2.88 -22.50
C LYS A 39 -15.59 -3.86 -21.77
N TRP A 40 -15.15 -3.51 -20.55
CA TRP A 40 -14.29 -4.37 -19.75
C TRP A 40 -15.06 -5.53 -19.13
N LEU A 41 -16.30 -5.31 -18.71
CA LEU A 41 -17.15 -6.40 -18.21
C LEU A 41 -17.41 -7.43 -19.31
N GLU A 42 -17.74 -6.99 -20.52
CA GLU A 42 -17.91 -7.86 -21.69
C GLU A 42 -16.62 -8.63 -22.01
N TYR A 43 -15.47 -7.96 -21.97
CA TYR A 43 -14.16 -8.58 -22.19
C TYR A 43 -13.90 -9.72 -21.18
N TYR A 44 -14.11 -9.48 -19.90
CA TYR A 44 -13.85 -10.48 -18.87
C TYR A 44 -14.88 -11.60 -18.86
N ASN A 45 -16.13 -11.33 -19.22
CA ASN A 45 -17.15 -12.37 -19.43
C ASN A 45 -16.75 -13.30 -20.57
N LYS A 46 -16.28 -12.76 -21.72
CA LYS A 46 -15.76 -13.55 -22.85
C LYS A 46 -14.51 -14.36 -22.47
N LYS A 47 -13.72 -13.91 -21.48
CA LYS A 47 -12.58 -14.65 -20.93
C LYS A 47 -13.00 -15.73 -19.92
N GLY A 48 -14.28 -15.86 -19.62
CA GLY A 48 -14.79 -16.88 -18.70
C GLY A 48 -14.56 -16.59 -17.23
N LEU A 49 -14.26 -15.34 -16.85
CA LEU A 49 -14.16 -15.00 -15.44
C LEU A 49 -15.53 -15.03 -14.78
N ALA A 50 -15.66 -15.85 -13.74
CA ALA A 50 -16.89 -15.93 -12.96
C ALA A 50 -17.10 -14.72 -12.06
N TYR A 51 -18.35 -14.44 -11.73
CA TYR A 51 -18.72 -13.45 -10.71
C TYR A 51 -18.23 -13.91 -9.31
N PRO A 52 -17.74 -12.99 -8.46
CA PRO A 52 -17.61 -11.53 -8.64
C PRO A 52 -16.26 -11.10 -9.27
N ARG A 53 -15.39 -12.03 -9.67
CA ARG A 53 -14.08 -11.72 -10.22
C ARG A 53 -14.15 -10.90 -11.52
N ASN A 54 -15.12 -11.20 -12.38
CA ASN A 54 -15.33 -10.48 -13.65
C ASN A 54 -15.64 -8.98 -13.42
N VAL A 55 -16.55 -8.65 -12.49
CA VAL A 55 -16.91 -7.25 -12.21
C VAL A 55 -15.77 -6.49 -11.53
N TYR A 56 -15.03 -7.15 -10.64
CA TYR A 56 -13.84 -6.55 -10.03
C TYR A 56 -12.73 -6.29 -11.08
N ALA A 57 -12.45 -7.26 -11.94
CA ALA A 57 -11.46 -7.13 -13.01
C ALA A 57 -11.83 -6.02 -13.99
N ALA A 58 -13.12 -5.93 -14.37
CA ALA A 58 -13.62 -4.82 -15.20
C ALA A 58 -13.41 -3.46 -14.53
N PHE A 59 -13.63 -3.38 -13.23
CA PHE A 59 -13.44 -2.15 -12.47
C PHE A 59 -11.95 -1.77 -12.34
N MET A 60 -11.06 -2.75 -12.17
CA MET A 60 -9.61 -2.54 -12.19
C MET A 60 -9.12 -2.02 -13.55
N SER A 61 -9.61 -2.61 -14.68
CA SER A 61 -9.25 -2.11 -16.00
C SER A 61 -9.83 -0.72 -16.30
N THR A 62 -10.99 -0.39 -15.72
CA THR A 62 -11.52 0.97 -15.75
C THR A 62 -10.62 1.95 -15.00
N LEU A 63 -10.11 1.56 -13.82
CA LEU A 63 -9.12 2.34 -13.08
C LEU A 63 -7.87 2.60 -13.93
N ASP A 64 -7.34 1.55 -14.55
CA ASP A 64 -6.14 1.65 -15.40
C ASP A 64 -6.36 2.61 -16.59
N ASP A 65 -7.51 2.53 -17.27
CA ASP A 65 -7.89 3.48 -18.33
C ASP A 65 -7.90 4.94 -17.80
N LYS A 66 -8.41 5.17 -16.58
CA LYS A 66 -8.46 6.52 -16.00
C LYS A 66 -7.08 7.05 -15.62
N ILE A 67 -6.22 6.18 -15.09
CA ILE A 67 -4.81 6.52 -14.84
C ILE A 67 -4.10 6.83 -16.15
N GLY A 68 -4.30 6.02 -17.19
CA GLY A 68 -3.75 6.27 -18.52
C GLY A 68 -4.16 7.64 -19.08
N GLN A 69 -5.42 8.03 -18.91
CA GLN A 69 -5.91 9.35 -19.31
C GLN A 69 -5.25 10.50 -18.52
N LEU A 70 -5.05 10.33 -17.19
CA LEU A 70 -4.35 11.30 -16.35
C LEU A 70 -2.90 11.47 -16.81
N LEU A 71 -2.19 10.36 -17.04
CA LEU A 71 -0.81 10.39 -17.52
C LEU A 71 -0.69 11.03 -18.91
N LYS A 72 -1.69 10.81 -19.77
CA LYS A 72 -1.75 11.50 -21.05
C LYS A 72 -1.92 13.01 -20.89
N GLN A 73 -2.76 13.48 -19.95
CA GLN A 73 -2.91 14.92 -19.66
C GLN A 73 -1.57 15.55 -19.25
N VAL A 74 -0.82 14.87 -18.35
CA VAL A 74 0.53 15.32 -17.93
C VAL A 74 1.47 15.42 -19.14
N THR A 75 1.39 14.48 -20.07
CA THR A 75 2.22 14.46 -21.27
C THR A 75 1.83 15.55 -22.26
N ASP A 76 0.53 15.71 -22.53
CA ASP A 76 0.01 16.72 -23.46
C ASP A 76 0.33 18.15 -23.00
N LEU A 77 0.42 18.38 -21.69
CA LEU A 77 0.82 19.65 -21.08
C LEU A 77 2.35 19.84 -21.03
N GLY A 78 3.15 18.88 -21.51
CA GLY A 78 4.61 18.95 -21.50
C GLY A 78 5.23 18.82 -20.11
N LEU A 79 4.51 18.29 -19.12
CA LEU A 79 4.92 18.24 -17.72
C LEU A 79 5.75 16.99 -17.35
N THR A 80 5.79 15.97 -18.22
CA THR A 80 6.34 14.63 -17.93
C THR A 80 7.74 14.64 -17.31
N LYS A 81 8.65 15.47 -17.81
CA LYS A 81 10.05 15.52 -17.32
C LYS A 81 10.20 16.28 -15.99
N ASN A 82 9.20 17.04 -15.61
CA ASN A 82 9.23 17.88 -14.40
C ASN A 82 8.12 17.52 -13.39
N THR A 83 7.63 16.29 -13.46
CA THR A 83 6.59 15.80 -12.54
C THR A 83 7.02 14.48 -11.93
N ILE A 84 6.98 14.40 -10.59
CA ILE A 84 7.09 13.15 -9.84
C ILE A 84 5.69 12.57 -9.77
N ILE A 85 5.54 11.32 -10.20
CA ILE A 85 4.27 10.59 -10.14
C ILE A 85 4.43 9.43 -9.18
N ILE A 86 3.56 9.34 -8.18
CA ILE A 86 3.49 8.21 -7.26
C ILE A 86 2.11 7.58 -7.41
N PHE A 87 2.10 6.28 -7.63
CA PHE A 87 0.90 5.45 -7.60
C PHE A 87 0.99 4.49 -6.42
N GLN A 88 -0.03 4.42 -5.59
CA GLN A 88 -0.11 3.49 -4.47
C GLN A 88 -1.56 3.16 -4.13
N SER A 89 -1.81 1.93 -3.71
CA SER A 89 -3.07 1.55 -3.06
C SER A 89 -3.00 1.90 -1.57
N ASP A 90 -4.16 2.05 -0.92
CA ASP A 90 -4.28 2.34 0.51
C ASP A 90 -4.25 1.06 1.36
N ASN A 91 -4.85 -0.02 0.87
CA ASN A 91 -4.93 -1.34 1.54
C ASN A 91 -5.18 -2.47 0.53
N GLY A 92 -5.21 -3.71 1.02
CA GLY A 92 -5.57 -4.88 0.24
C GLY A 92 -7.05 -4.90 -0.19
N TYR A 93 -7.42 -5.90 -1.00
CA TYR A 93 -8.78 -6.05 -1.51
C TYR A 93 -9.81 -6.31 -0.39
N SER A 94 -11.07 -5.92 -0.62
CA SER A 94 -12.15 -6.14 0.35
C SER A 94 -12.83 -7.50 0.17
N THR A 95 -13.20 -8.14 1.29
CA THR A 95 -13.98 -9.38 1.36
C THR A 95 -15.36 -9.16 1.96
N GLU A 96 -15.77 -7.90 2.18
CA GLU A 96 -17.07 -7.54 2.73
C GLU A 96 -18.21 -7.93 1.79
N GLU A 97 -19.42 -8.10 2.34
CA GLU A 97 -20.63 -8.41 1.55
C GLU A 97 -20.87 -7.39 0.44
N ARG A 98 -20.67 -6.10 0.74
CA ARG A 98 -20.79 -5.00 -0.24
C ARG A 98 -19.76 -5.08 -1.37
N ALA A 99 -18.66 -5.81 -1.17
CA ALA A 99 -17.67 -6.15 -2.18
C ALA A 99 -17.94 -7.54 -2.80
N HIS A 100 -19.16 -8.05 -2.65
CA HIS A 100 -19.57 -9.37 -3.13
C HIS A 100 -18.66 -10.50 -2.60
N PHE A 101 -18.23 -10.39 -1.34
CA PHE A 101 -17.30 -11.32 -0.66
C PHE A 101 -15.95 -11.48 -1.35
N GLY A 102 -15.55 -10.52 -2.19
CA GLY A 102 -14.20 -10.42 -2.71
C GLY A 102 -14.00 -10.82 -4.17
N GLY A 103 -14.03 -9.88 -5.07
CA GLY A 103 -13.54 -10.04 -6.45
C GLY A 103 -12.02 -9.90 -6.59
N GLY A 104 -11.34 -9.32 -5.57
CA GLY A 104 -9.90 -9.13 -5.53
C GLY A 104 -9.12 -10.39 -5.17
N ASN A 105 -7.79 -10.32 -5.32
CA ASN A 105 -6.89 -11.40 -4.96
C ASN A 105 -5.49 -10.85 -4.67
N ALA A 106 -4.92 -11.20 -3.52
CA ALA A 106 -3.56 -10.84 -3.11
C ALA A 106 -2.52 -11.93 -3.45
N GLY A 107 -2.81 -12.81 -4.38
CA GLY A 107 -1.91 -13.92 -4.73
C GLY A 107 -1.77 -14.91 -3.58
N ASN A 108 -0.52 -15.22 -3.21
CA ASN A 108 -0.19 -16.10 -2.08
C ASN A 108 -0.22 -15.39 -0.73
N LEU A 109 -0.36 -14.07 -0.67
CA LEU A 109 -0.38 -13.34 0.58
C LEU A 109 -1.67 -13.61 1.36
N ARG A 110 -1.52 -13.81 2.67
CA ARG A 110 -2.64 -14.02 3.59
C ARG A 110 -3.30 -12.70 3.96
N GLY A 111 -4.60 -12.75 4.21
CA GLY A 111 -5.36 -11.58 4.62
C GLY A 111 -5.93 -10.77 3.45
N ALA A 112 -6.73 -9.79 3.81
CA ALA A 112 -7.40 -8.84 2.94
C ALA A 112 -7.58 -7.51 3.69
N LYS A 113 -8.33 -6.55 3.16
CA LYS A 113 -8.67 -5.31 3.87
C LYS A 113 -9.14 -5.58 5.30
N ALA A 114 -8.80 -4.69 6.22
CA ALA A 114 -9.14 -4.72 7.64
C ALA A 114 -8.42 -5.81 8.47
N CYS A 115 -7.30 -6.35 7.98
CA CYS A 115 -6.37 -7.15 8.80
C CYS A 115 -4.92 -6.68 8.63
N LEU A 116 -4.01 -7.20 9.47
CA LEU A 116 -2.60 -6.83 9.46
C LEU A 116 -1.67 -7.92 8.87
N PHE A 117 -2.22 -8.97 8.27
CA PHE A 117 -1.48 -9.87 7.39
C PHE A 117 -1.09 -9.17 6.08
N GLU A 118 -0.07 -9.65 5.39
CA GLU A 118 0.50 -9.01 4.19
C GLU A 118 -0.54 -8.74 3.09
N GLY A 119 -1.52 -9.64 2.88
CA GLY A 119 -2.59 -9.42 1.91
C GLY A 119 -3.52 -8.25 2.23
N GLY A 120 -3.52 -7.78 3.48
CA GLY A 120 -4.26 -6.58 3.90
C GLY A 120 -3.45 -5.30 3.82
N ILE A 121 -2.12 -5.36 3.96
CA ILE A 121 -1.27 -4.18 4.13
C ILE A 121 -0.13 -4.04 3.11
N LYS A 122 0.33 -5.13 2.47
CA LYS A 122 1.34 -5.06 1.41
C LYS A 122 0.68 -4.71 0.10
N VAL A 123 0.87 -3.49 -0.35
CA VAL A 123 0.21 -2.91 -1.52
C VAL A 123 1.22 -2.51 -2.60
N PRO A 124 0.81 -2.49 -3.88
CA PRO A 124 1.63 -1.93 -4.94
C PRO A 124 1.96 -0.47 -4.67
N ALA A 125 3.22 -0.09 -4.93
CA ALA A 125 3.69 1.28 -4.90
C ALA A 125 4.68 1.52 -6.04
N ILE A 126 4.50 2.58 -6.80
CA ILE A 126 5.32 2.92 -7.97
C ILE A 126 5.69 4.40 -7.86
N ILE A 127 6.96 4.72 -8.14
CA ILE A 127 7.41 6.09 -8.34
C ILE A 127 7.99 6.23 -9.75
N SER A 128 7.64 7.32 -10.43
CA SER A 128 8.17 7.67 -11.74
C SER A 128 8.59 9.14 -11.78
N TRP A 129 9.80 9.39 -12.22
CA TRP A 129 10.31 10.71 -12.58
C TRP A 129 11.33 10.57 -13.70
N PRO A 130 10.93 10.69 -14.96
CA PRO A 130 11.79 10.44 -16.11
C PRO A 130 13.09 11.25 -16.09
N GLY A 131 14.23 10.54 -16.21
CA GLY A 131 15.57 11.13 -16.19
C GLY A 131 16.10 11.48 -14.79
N LYS A 132 15.36 11.21 -13.72
CA LYS A 132 15.77 11.47 -12.33
C LYS A 132 15.70 10.22 -11.45
N VAL A 133 14.68 9.39 -11.63
CA VAL A 133 14.52 8.11 -10.96
C VAL A 133 14.85 7.00 -11.96
N PRO A 134 15.66 5.97 -11.60
CA PRO A 134 15.97 4.84 -12.47
C PRO A 134 14.70 4.12 -12.94
N ALA A 135 14.56 3.92 -14.25
CA ALA A 135 13.42 3.23 -14.85
C ALA A 135 13.57 1.69 -14.79
N GLY A 136 12.44 0.98 -14.80
CA GLY A 136 12.39 -0.48 -14.89
C GLY A 136 13.01 -1.21 -13.69
N GLN A 137 13.04 -0.58 -12.53
CA GLN A 137 13.64 -1.12 -11.32
C GLN A 137 12.56 -1.62 -10.34
N VAL A 138 12.85 -2.73 -9.67
CA VAL A 138 12.08 -3.23 -8.54
C VAL A 138 12.90 -3.07 -7.27
N ARG A 139 12.23 -2.81 -6.16
CA ARG A 139 12.81 -2.66 -4.81
C ARG A 139 12.05 -3.57 -3.85
N GLU A 140 12.81 -4.40 -3.12
CA GLU A 140 12.26 -5.35 -2.15
C GLU A 140 12.37 -4.84 -0.69
N GLN A 141 13.02 -3.70 -0.49
CA GLN A 141 13.19 -3.12 0.84
C GLN A 141 11.84 -2.74 1.43
N PHE A 142 11.68 -3.02 2.72
CA PHE A 142 10.51 -2.62 3.48
C PHE A 142 10.37 -1.09 3.50
N ALA A 143 9.19 -0.61 3.13
CA ALA A 143 8.82 0.80 3.10
C ALA A 143 7.35 0.94 3.53
N VAL A 144 6.96 2.13 3.96
CA VAL A 144 5.60 2.45 4.39
C VAL A 144 5.10 3.72 3.70
N ASN A 145 3.78 3.91 3.63
CA ASN A 145 3.19 5.06 2.92
C ASN A 145 3.58 6.42 3.50
N THR A 146 3.86 6.52 4.80
CA THR A 146 4.34 7.76 5.44
C THR A 146 5.73 8.20 4.94
N ASP A 147 6.49 7.31 4.33
CA ASP A 147 7.82 7.60 3.79
C ASP A 147 7.79 8.58 2.60
N TRP A 148 6.68 8.61 1.87
CA TRP A 148 6.56 9.47 0.69
C TRP A 148 6.70 10.95 1.01
N PHE A 149 6.22 11.39 2.17
CA PHE A 149 6.33 12.80 2.55
C PHE A 149 7.79 13.25 2.64
N LEU A 150 8.61 12.51 3.38
CA LEU A 150 10.04 12.81 3.51
C LEU A 150 10.80 12.59 2.19
N THR A 151 10.45 11.56 1.44
CA THR A 151 11.04 11.28 0.13
C THR A 151 10.78 12.43 -0.85
N LEU A 152 9.54 12.92 -0.93
CA LEU A 152 9.19 14.04 -1.79
C LEU A 152 9.85 15.35 -1.34
N ALA A 153 9.90 15.62 -0.04
CA ALA A 153 10.61 16.79 0.49
C ALA A 153 12.08 16.79 0.06
N GLU A 154 12.75 15.64 0.17
CA GLU A 154 14.16 15.50 -0.23
C GLU A 154 14.34 15.61 -1.75
N LEU A 155 13.50 14.95 -2.55
CA LEU A 155 13.54 15.03 -4.02
C LEU A 155 13.29 16.44 -4.54
N CYS A 156 12.47 17.23 -3.83
CA CYS A 156 12.15 18.61 -4.19
C CYS A 156 13.05 19.66 -3.50
N ASN A 157 14.06 19.23 -2.73
CA ASN A 157 14.94 20.11 -1.93
C ASN A 157 14.18 21.03 -0.95
N ILE A 158 13.08 20.53 -0.37
CA ILE A 158 12.27 21.25 0.61
C ILE A 158 12.85 20.98 2.00
N LYS A 159 13.26 22.03 2.69
CA LYS A 159 13.70 21.95 4.10
C LYS A 159 12.47 21.88 5.00
N LEU A 160 12.34 20.78 5.71
CA LEU A 160 11.28 20.61 6.70
C LEU A 160 11.71 21.22 8.04
N GLN A 161 10.77 21.87 8.71
CA GLN A 161 10.98 22.46 10.05
C GLN A 161 10.63 21.49 11.18
N ARG A 162 10.06 20.32 10.85
CA ARG A 162 9.64 19.27 11.82
C ARG A 162 10.59 18.08 11.77
N ALA A 163 10.94 17.57 12.96
CA ALA A 163 11.75 16.35 13.11
C ALA A 163 10.93 15.15 13.64
N ASP A 164 9.67 15.38 14.03
CA ASP A 164 8.78 14.41 14.67
C ASP A 164 7.90 13.66 13.64
N LEU A 165 8.51 13.14 12.59
CA LEU A 165 7.82 12.42 11.50
C LEU A 165 8.14 10.92 11.56
N ASP A 166 7.11 10.08 11.45
CA ASP A 166 7.23 8.61 11.51
C ASP A 166 7.88 8.02 10.25
N GLY A 167 7.70 8.68 9.09
CA GLY A 167 8.28 8.23 7.82
C GLY A 167 9.79 8.40 7.75
N LYS A 168 10.39 7.74 6.79
CA LYS A 168 11.81 7.84 6.44
C LYS A 168 11.95 8.13 4.94
N SER A 169 12.98 8.88 4.52
CA SER A 169 13.22 9.07 3.09
C SER A 169 13.64 7.76 2.42
N LEU A 170 12.99 7.45 1.30
CA LEU A 170 13.31 6.31 0.46
C LEU A 170 14.35 6.63 -0.62
N LEU A 171 14.92 7.83 -0.63
CA LEU A 171 15.79 8.28 -1.73
C LEU A 171 16.98 7.34 -1.97
N ASN A 172 17.60 6.83 -0.91
CA ASN A 172 18.70 5.87 -1.04
C ASN A 172 18.22 4.54 -1.64
N VAL A 173 17.08 4.03 -1.21
CA VAL A 173 16.47 2.79 -1.75
C VAL A 173 16.09 2.99 -3.22
N ILE A 174 15.52 4.13 -3.59
CA ILE A 174 15.16 4.47 -4.97
C ILE A 174 16.39 4.46 -5.89
N LYS A 175 17.49 5.07 -5.44
CA LYS A 175 18.73 5.21 -6.22
C LYS A 175 19.57 3.94 -6.25
N ASN A 176 19.56 3.13 -5.22
CA ASN A 176 20.43 1.97 -5.06
C ASN A 176 19.65 0.74 -4.58
N ASN A 177 19.64 -0.32 -5.39
CA ASN A 177 18.95 -1.58 -5.10
C ASN A 177 19.60 -2.39 -3.96
N THR A 178 20.84 -2.10 -3.60
CA THR A 178 21.55 -2.75 -2.47
C THR A 178 21.51 -1.91 -1.19
N ALA A 179 20.86 -0.74 -1.22
CA ALA A 179 20.69 0.06 -0.01
C ALA A 179 19.87 -0.72 1.05
N PRO A 180 20.20 -0.62 2.33
CA PRO A 180 19.36 -1.19 3.38
C PRO A 180 17.99 -0.49 3.41
N THR A 181 16.99 -1.16 4.02
CA THR A 181 15.70 -0.50 4.29
C THR A 181 15.90 0.74 5.16
N ALA A 182 15.08 1.76 4.94
CA ALA A 182 15.07 2.95 5.80
C ALA A 182 14.58 2.63 7.23
N HIS A 183 13.93 1.49 7.43
CA HIS A 183 13.35 1.02 8.70
C HIS A 183 14.12 -0.17 9.29
N ASP A 184 15.46 -0.10 9.33
CA ASP A 184 16.35 -1.12 9.90
C ASP A 184 16.12 -1.36 11.41
N GLN A 185 15.68 -0.33 12.13
CA GLN A 185 15.32 -0.44 13.56
C GLN A 185 13.94 -1.06 13.77
N GLY A 186 13.22 -1.36 12.71
CA GLY A 186 11.88 -1.92 12.72
C GLY A 186 10.78 -0.87 12.64
N TYR A 187 9.55 -1.33 12.56
CA TYR A 187 8.35 -0.51 12.46
C TYR A 187 7.18 -1.15 13.20
N CYS A 188 6.32 -0.33 13.78
CA CYS A 188 5.12 -0.78 14.50
C CYS A 188 3.89 -0.04 14.00
N TRP A 189 2.75 -0.73 14.03
CA TRP A 189 1.44 -0.12 13.80
C TRP A 189 0.33 -0.92 14.48
N ALA A 190 -0.83 -0.31 14.61
CA ALA A 190 -2.00 -0.93 15.21
C ALA A 190 -3.28 -0.58 14.44
N PHE A 191 -4.24 -1.50 14.45
CA PHE A 191 -5.56 -1.29 13.91
C PHE A 191 -6.60 -1.99 14.79
N LYS A 192 -7.51 -1.24 15.41
CA LYS A 192 -8.46 -1.75 16.42
C LYS A 192 -7.70 -2.43 17.58
N LYS A 193 -7.96 -3.73 17.79
CA LYS A 193 -7.27 -4.53 18.82
C LYS A 193 -6.01 -5.23 18.29
N MET A 194 -5.82 -5.24 16.99
CA MET A 194 -4.64 -5.85 16.35
C MET A 194 -3.45 -4.91 16.41
N TRP A 195 -2.27 -5.46 16.50
CA TRP A 195 -1.01 -4.72 16.41
C TRP A 195 0.07 -5.55 15.73
N VAL A 196 1.07 -4.87 15.22
CA VAL A 196 2.24 -5.49 14.59
C VAL A 196 3.51 -4.80 15.04
N ALA A 197 4.54 -5.60 15.27
CA ALA A 197 5.93 -5.18 15.27
C ALA A 197 6.69 -5.95 14.19
N ARG A 198 7.42 -5.23 13.33
CA ARG A 198 8.27 -5.82 12.29
C ARG A 198 9.70 -5.34 12.44
N LYS A 199 10.66 -6.24 12.35
CA LYS A 199 12.09 -5.93 12.26
C LYS A 199 12.79 -6.94 11.36
N GLY A 200 13.36 -6.44 10.26
CA GLY A 200 13.91 -7.28 9.20
C GLY A 200 12.85 -8.23 8.65
N LYS A 201 13.18 -9.53 8.60
CA LYS A 201 12.29 -10.60 8.17
C LYS A 201 11.20 -10.99 9.18
N TRP A 202 11.37 -10.66 10.46
CA TRP A 202 10.45 -11.04 11.52
C TRP A 202 9.29 -10.07 11.63
N LYS A 203 8.09 -10.63 11.64
CA LYS A 203 6.82 -9.92 11.86
C LYS A 203 6.02 -10.63 12.94
N LEU A 204 5.75 -9.92 14.03
CA LEU A 204 4.89 -10.39 15.11
C LEU A 204 3.55 -9.66 15.05
N LEU A 205 2.47 -10.43 14.92
CA LEU A 205 1.10 -9.94 15.02
C LEU A 205 0.55 -10.26 16.41
N GLY A 206 -0.07 -9.27 17.03
CA GLY A 206 -0.87 -9.45 18.26
C GLY A 206 -2.35 -9.37 17.95
N ASN A 207 -3.13 -10.28 18.53
CA ASN A 207 -4.56 -10.45 18.29
C ASN A 207 -4.92 -10.52 16.79
N PRO A 208 -4.25 -11.39 16.01
CA PRO A 208 -4.44 -11.41 14.56
C PRO A 208 -5.88 -11.76 14.17
N VAL A 209 -6.33 -11.18 13.06
CA VAL A 209 -7.60 -11.54 12.40
C VAL A 209 -7.29 -11.79 10.94
N ASP A 210 -7.74 -12.91 10.38
CA ASP A 210 -7.64 -13.19 8.96
C ASP A 210 -8.98 -12.90 8.27
N THR A 211 -9.01 -11.86 7.47
CA THR A 211 -10.20 -11.44 6.72
C THR A 211 -10.33 -12.11 5.36
N SER A 212 -9.33 -12.90 4.94
CA SER A 212 -9.35 -13.63 3.66
C SER A 212 -9.81 -15.08 3.78
N ASN A 213 -9.88 -15.63 5.00
CA ASN A 213 -10.15 -17.03 5.30
C ASN A 213 -9.16 -18.01 4.61
N LYS A 214 -7.95 -17.54 4.30
CA LYS A 214 -6.91 -18.40 3.70
C LYS A 214 -6.19 -19.29 4.69
N GLY A 215 -6.30 -18.99 5.97
CA GLY A 215 -5.69 -19.76 7.04
C GLY A 215 -6.56 -19.81 8.28
N VAL A 216 -6.52 -20.93 8.99
CA VAL A 216 -7.23 -21.09 10.24
C VAL A 216 -6.39 -20.45 11.36
N LEU A 217 -7.00 -19.55 12.12
CA LEU A 217 -6.47 -19.06 13.39
C LEU A 217 -7.21 -19.79 14.50
N SER A 218 -6.47 -20.32 15.48
CA SER A 218 -7.04 -20.86 16.70
C SER A 218 -7.22 -19.75 17.75
N GLU A 219 -8.04 -19.98 18.74
CA GLU A 219 -8.18 -19.04 19.88
C GLU A 219 -6.86 -18.87 20.65
N ALA A 220 -5.95 -19.82 20.56
CA ALA A 220 -4.61 -19.76 21.15
C ALA A 220 -3.65 -18.84 20.39
N ASP A 221 -3.94 -18.49 19.13
CA ASP A 221 -3.10 -17.60 18.28
C ASP A 221 -3.25 -16.13 18.65
N THR A 222 -3.14 -15.80 19.94
CA THR A 222 -3.12 -14.38 20.39
C THR A 222 -1.85 -13.65 19.94
N LEU A 223 -0.79 -14.40 19.67
CA LEU A 223 0.46 -13.95 19.05
C LEU A 223 0.78 -14.85 17.85
N PHE A 224 1.16 -14.23 16.74
CA PHE A 224 1.50 -14.93 15.51
C PHE A 224 2.82 -14.38 14.96
N LEU A 225 3.90 -15.15 15.06
CA LEU A 225 5.22 -14.78 14.57
C LEU A 225 5.48 -15.40 13.21
N VAL A 226 5.98 -14.60 12.28
CA VAL A 226 6.31 -15.03 10.91
C VAL A 226 7.74 -14.66 10.55
N ASP A 227 8.41 -15.52 9.78
CA ASP A 227 9.60 -15.21 8.98
C ASP A 227 9.16 -14.92 7.55
N LEU A 228 9.05 -13.65 7.18
CA LEU A 228 8.52 -13.22 5.88
C LEU A 228 9.42 -13.58 4.69
N ASP A 229 10.71 -13.86 4.92
CA ASP A 229 11.62 -14.30 3.86
C ASP A 229 11.36 -15.78 3.51
N ALA A 230 11.06 -16.60 4.51
CA ALA A 230 10.77 -18.03 4.35
C ALA A 230 9.29 -18.31 4.05
N ASP A 231 8.39 -17.52 4.63
CA ASP A 231 6.93 -17.70 4.55
C ASP A 231 6.22 -16.35 4.28
N PRO A 232 6.32 -15.82 3.06
CA PRO A 232 5.64 -14.58 2.71
C PRO A 232 4.11 -14.70 2.71
N GLY A 233 3.58 -15.93 2.71
CA GLY A 233 2.15 -16.24 2.80
C GLY A 233 1.61 -16.29 4.23
N GLU A 234 2.49 -16.14 5.23
CA GLU A 234 2.13 -16.11 6.66
C GLU A 234 1.27 -17.32 7.08
N SER A 235 1.66 -18.49 6.63
CA SER A 235 0.93 -19.74 6.85
C SER A 235 1.24 -20.39 8.20
N THR A 236 2.44 -20.16 8.75
CA THR A 236 2.96 -20.87 9.91
C THR A 236 3.26 -19.93 11.08
N ASN A 237 2.62 -20.20 12.24
CA ASN A 237 2.91 -19.48 13.47
C ASN A 237 4.18 -20.04 14.12
N LEU A 238 5.22 -19.21 14.20
CA LEU A 238 6.53 -19.55 14.78
C LEU A 238 6.69 -19.05 16.23
N ALA A 239 5.65 -18.51 16.87
CA ALA A 239 5.76 -17.86 18.17
C ALA A 239 6.29 -18.78 19.27
N THR A 240 5.88 -20.05 19.28
CA THR A 240 6.37 -21.03 20.26
C THR A 240 7.81 -21.50 20.00
N LYS A 241 8.25 -21.42 18.73
CA LYS A 241 9.58 -21.87 18.32
C LYS A 241 10.66 -20.82 18.61
N TYR A 242 10.31 -19.53 18.60
CA TYR A 242 11.25 -18.42 18.77
C TYR A 242 10.77 -17.42 19.84
N PRO A 243 10.71 -17.84 21.12
CA PRO A 243 10.20 -17.01 22.21
C PRO A 243 11.02 -15.72 22.41
N ASP A 244 12.34 -15.78 22.24
CA ASP A 244 13.20 -14.61 22.39
C ASP A 244 12.88 -13.52 21.33
N VAL A 245 12.58 -13.92 20.10
CA VAL A 245 12.15 -13.01 19.03
C VAL A 245 10.79 -12.39 19.35
N VAL A 246 9.87 -13.20 19.85
CA VAL A 246 8.57 -12.72 20.33
C VAL A 246 8.73 -11.66 21.40
N ASP A 247 9.55 -11.91 22.43
CA ASP A 247 9.75 -10.97 23.53
C ASP A 247 10.41 -9.66 23.07
N ALA A 248 11.39 -9.74 22.17
CA ALA A 248 12.02 -8.56 21.57
C ALA A 248 11.02 -7.69 20.79
N LEU A 249 10.19 -8.30 19.95
CA LEU A 249 9.19 -7.57 19.15
C LEU A 249 8.02 -7.07 20.00
N LYS A 250 7.60 -7.81 21.02
CA LYS A 250 6.63 -7.33 22.04
C LYS A 250 7.15 -6.09 22.77
N LYS A 251 8.43 -6.12 23.16
CA LYS A 251 9.07 -4.96 23.78
C LYS A 251 9.07 -3.76 22.83
N GLN A 252 9.47 -3.96 21.58
CA GLN A 252 9.45 -2.92 20.54
C GLN A 252 8.05 -2.30 20.40
N TYR A 253 7.00 -3.12 20.31
CA TYR A 253 5.62 -2.63 20.22
C TYR A 253 5.21 -1.83 21.48
N LYS A 254 5.51 -2.36 22.68
CA LYS A 254 5.17 -1.67 23.92
C LYS A 254 5.89 -0.32 24.07
N ASP A 255 7.13 -0.22 23.63
CA ASP A 255 7.87 1.03 23.66
C ASP A 255 7.30 2.03 22.66
N TRP A 256 6.93 1.57 21.45
CA TRP A 256 6.23 2.38 20.46
C TRP A 256 4.84 2.84 20.94
N GLU A 257 4.06 1.98 21.59
CA GLU A 257 2.73 2.29 22.13
C GLU A 257 2.77 3.38 23.21
N LYS A 258 3.82 3.40 24.04
CA LYS A 258 4.03 4.46 25.05
C LYS A 258 4.29 5.82 24.41
N MET A 259 5.03 5.85 23.29
CA MET A 259 5.30 7.09 22.54
C MET A 259 4.08 7.57 21.76
N ASN A 260 3.14 6.65 21.48
CA ASN A 260 1.92 6.92 20.72
C ASN A 260 0.67 6.56 21.55
N PRO A 261 0.41 7.27 22.66
CA PRO A 261 -0.72 6.94 23.51
C PRO A 261 -2.03 7.04 22.72
N LYS A 262 -2.86 5.99 22.81
CA LYS A 262 -4.20 6.01 22.22
C LYS A 262 -4.96 7.17 22.84
N ASN A 263 -5.43 8.10 22.04
CA ASN A 263 -6.44 9.05 22.49
C ASN A 263 -7.68 8.22 22.87
N ASN A 264 -7.92 8.09 24.17
CA ASN A 264 -9.16 7.52 24.71
C ASN A 264 -10.29 8.56 24.47
N ASN A 265 -10.76 8.65 23.23
CA ASN A 265 -12.00 9.32 22.85
C ASN A 265 -13.00 8.28 22.35
#